data_8a7370625898488f592066b25fb16cf3
#
_entry.id   8a7370625898488f592066b25fb16cf3
#
_cell.length_a   1.000
_cell.length_b   1.000
_cell.length_c   1.000
_cell.angle_alpha   90.00
_cell.angle_beta   90.00
_cell.angle_gamma   90.00
#
_symmetry.space_group_name_H-M   'P 1'
#
loop_
_entity.id
_entity.type
_entity.pdbx_description
1 polymer ?
#
loop_
_entity_poly.entity_id
_entity_poly.type
_entity_poly.pdbx_seq_one_letter_code
_entity_poly.pdbx_strand_id
1 'polypeptide(L)'
;MLIEFSVTNFKSIRERQTLSMVASNYYKELVDENTFEVESEESFPRLLKSAVIYGPNASGKSTLVEAMEFVDNFVCTSSNESQAGDRVGVVPFRLSAETRNGDSQFDVAFFEEGVRYEFGFCANSERVTAEWLYAYPKGRAQRMYTRYYNDDADSYHYVWGKNFLGGRRRTDWKNSTRPNALFLSTAVQLNCEQLQSPFNWFKSRIATLDPSILSASYTMKHFEERKSAILEFLSAADLFIADIKIDKIKFDPALVPSDMPPGLKEEVIKNMSGKEFAEAKFYLKSVDDGELIEFADDEISAGTKALFNFSGPWIDVVSRSRVLFVDELDSSLHPLVVHQLIRILHNAGKPVQMVFTTHDTSILGHKGILRRDQVWMIEKSDQQASILTPLSDYSVRDDEALEKGYLGGRYGGIPFVKDLTIGN
;
A
#
# COMPACT_ATOMS: atom_id res chain seq x y z
N MET A 1 6.23 -10.95 -4.71
CA MET A 1 6.57 -10.37 -3.40
C MET A 1 7.49 -9.21 -3.56
N LEU A 2 7.32 -8.15 -2.77
CA LEU A 2 8.16 -6.95 -2.80
C LEU A 2 9.55 -7.26 -2.23
N ILE A 3 10.59 -6.79 -2.92
CA ILE A 3 11.98 -6.81 -2.45
C ILE A 3 12.37 -5.42 -1.97
N GLU A 4 12.15 -4.42 -2.82
CA GLU A 4 12.58 -3.04 -2.57
C GLU A 4 11.69 -2.06 -3.32
N PHE A 5 11.42 -0.91 -2.71
CA PHE A 5 10.75 0.22 -3.31
C PHE A 5 11.55 1.49 -3.09
N SER A 6 11.84 2.22 -4.15
CA SER A 6 12.53 3.51 -4.05
C SER A 6 11.75 4.59 -4.77
N VAL A 7 11.82 5.79 -4.20
CA VAL A 7 11.17 6.98 -4.76
C VAL A 7 12.07 8.20 -4.62
N THR A 8 12.09 9.04 -5.64
CA THR A 8 12.86 10.28 -5.71
C THR A 8 11.98 11.40 -6.24
N ASN A 9 12.11 12.59 -5.69
CA ASN A 9 11.43 13.80 -6.13
C ASN A 9 9.89 13.64 -6.21
N PHE A 10 9.26 13.18 -5.11
CA PHE A 10 7.82 13.01 -5.05
C PHE A 10 7.25 13.59 -3.76
N LYS A 11 6.30 14.52 -3.88
CA LYS A 11 5.62 15.21 -2.75
C LYS A 11 6.61 15.76 -1.71
N SER A 12 6.75 15.11 -0.55
CA SER A 12 7.66 15.49 0.52
C SER A 12 9.06 14.85 0.42
N ILE A 13 9.26 13.92 -0.49
CA ILE A 13 10.54 13.24 -0.73
C ILE A 13 11.30 13.99 -1.82
N ARG A 14 12.52 14.46 -1.50
CA ARG A 14 13.42 15.12 -2.44
C ARG A 14 14.44 14.15 -3.00
N GLU A 15 15.32 13.66 -2.15
CA GLU A 15 16.35 12.70 -2.50
C GLU A 15 15.79 11.27 -2.50
N ARG A 16 16.48 10.34 -3.16
CA ARG A 16 16.09 8.93 -3.20
C ARG A 16 15.91 8.36 -1.80
N GLN A 17 14.72 7.86 -1.52
CA GLN A 17 14.41 7.08 -0.34
C GLN A 17 14.09 5.65 -0.74
N THR A 18 14.59 4.69 0.00
CA THR A 18 14.49 3.27 -0.32
C THR A 18 13.96 2.50 0.88
N LEU A 19 12.86 1.79 0.69
CA LEU A 19 12.33 0.81 1.62
C LEU A 19 12.72 -0.58 1.15
N SER A 20 13.44 -1.34 1.97
CA SER A 20 13.83 -2.72 1.68
C SER A 20 13.05 -3.71 2.52
N MET A 21 12.55 -4.78 1.89
CA MET A 21 11.93 -5.93 2.54
C MET A 21 12.90 -7.13 2.65
N VAL A 22 14.19 -6.92 2.40
CA VAL A 22 15.21 -7.97 2.55
C VAL A 22 15.56 -8.13 4.02
N ALA A 23 15.41 -9.35 4.53
CA ALA A 23 15.75 -9.66 5.92
C ALA A 23 17.26 -9.66 6.13
N SER A 24 17.74 -8.97 7.17
CA SER A 24 19.14 -8.97 7.56
C SER A 24 19.53 -10.33 8.16
N ASN A 25 20.63 -10.89 7.69
CA ASN A 25 21.22 -12.11 8.27
C ASN A 25 21.85 -11.89 9.65
N TYR A 26 21.98 -10.64 10.08
CA TYR A 26 22.54 -10.27 11.38
C TYR A 26 21.56 -10.61 12.51
N TYR A 27 20.28 -10.32 12.35
CA TYR A 27 19.24 -10.55 13.35
C TYR A 27 18.75 -12.01 13.27
N LYS A 28 18.88 -12.75 14.39
CA LYS A 28 18.53 -14.18 14.48
C LYS A 28 17.18 -14.45 15.14
N GLU A 29 16.60 -13.41 15.77
CA GLU A 29 15.29 -13.49 16.39
C GLU A 29 14.15 -13.50 15.35
N LEU A 30 13.07 -14.19 15.65
CA LEU A 30 11.82 -14.22 14.88
C LEU A 30 12.01 -14.52 13.37
N VAL A 31 13.03 -15.29 13.01
CA VAL A 31 13.35 -15.56 11.59
C VAL A 31 12.20 -16.32 10.93
N ASP A 32 11.69 -17.36 11.58
CA ASP A 32 10.66 -18.22 10.98
C ASP A 32 9.29 -17.55 10.97
N GLU A 33 8.97 -16.76 11.99
CA GLU A 33 7.70 -16.05 12.10
C GLU A 33 7.63 -14.85 11.17
N ASN A 34 8.68 -14.00 11.17
CA ASN A 34 8.65 -12.66 10.57
C ASN A 34 9.25 -12.61 9.17
N THR A 35 9.81 -13.73 8.68
CA THR A 35 10.42 -13.80 7.35
C THR A 35 9.94 -15.03 6.58
N PHE A 36 10.19 -15.06 5.29
CA PHE A 36 9.93 -16.22 4.45
C PHE A 36 11.01 -16.35 3.35
N GLU A 37 11.18 -17.56 2.85
CA GLU A 37 12.00 -17.84 1.68
C GLU A 37 11.24 -17.62 0.41
N VAL A 38 11.91 -17.16 -0.61
CA VAL A 38 11.32 -16.95 -1.95
C VAL A 38 11.60 -18.19 -2.80
N GLU A 39 10.56 -18.73 -3.40
CA GLU A 39 10.70 -19.80 -4.38
C GLU A 39 11.28 -19.22 -5.67
N SER A 40 12.55 -19.44 -5.93
CA SER A 40 13.22 -18.99 -7.16
C SER A 40 14.41 -19.91 -7.50
N GLU A 41 14.84 -19.89 -8.78
CA GLU A 41 16.05 -20.62 -9.20
C GLU A 41 17.35 -19.97 -8.71
N GLU A 42 17.29 -18.70 -8.24
CA GLU A 42 18.43 -18.02 -7.63
C GLU A 42 18.42 -18.17 -6.10
N SER A 43 19.58 -18.27 -5.48
CA SER A 43 19.71 -18.11 -4.03
C SER A 43 19.48 -16.64 -3.67
N PHE A 44 18.43 -16.37 -2.94
CA PHE A 44 18.06 -15.01 -2.51
C PHE A 44 17.89 -14.95 -0.98
N PRO A 45 18.23 -13.83 -0.34
CA PRO A 45 17.96 -13.65 1.09
C PRO A 45 16.46 -13.80 1.40
N ARG A 46 16.14 -14.18 2.63
CA ARG A 46 14.75 -14.18 3.11
C ARG A 46 14.14 -12.78 3.02
N LEU A 47 12.86 -12.71 2.78
CA LEU A 47 12.10 -11.45 2.78
C LEU A 47 11.32 -11.29 4.09
N LEU A 48 11.18 -10.05 4.52
CA LEU A 48 10.37 -9.66 5.67
C LEU A 48 8.88 -9.75 5.36
N LYS A 49 8.08 -10.22 6.32
CA LYS A 49 6.61 -10.22 6.22
C LYS A 49 6.01 -8.85 6.52
N SER A 50 6.69 -8.00 7.29
CA SER A 50 6.20 -6.64 7.54
C SER A 50 7.34 -5.62 7.64
N ALA A 51 7.00 -4.36 7.35
CA ALA A 51 7.80 -3.18 7.69
C ALA A 51 6.89 -2.12 8.30
N VAL A 52 7.31 -1.54 9.42
CA VAL A 52 6.60 -0.47 10.11
C VAL A 52 7.36 0.84 9.99
N ILE A 53 6.64 1.93 9.72
CA ILE A 53 7.23 3.26 9.54
C ILE A 53 6.71 4.19 10.64
N TYR A 54 7.63 4.67 11.47
CA TYR A 54 7.39 5.66 12.52
C TYR A 54 7.86 7.04 12.10
N GLY A 55 7.19 8.06 12.59
CA GLY A 55 7.59 9.44 12.39
C GLY A 55 6.53 10.43 12.85
N PRO A 56 6.89 11.70 13.07
CA PRO A 56 5.93 12.72 13.48
C PRO A 56 4.91 13.02 12.37
N ASN A 57 3.86 13.78 12.74
CA ASN A 57 2.92 14.28 11.75
C ASN A 57 3.67 15.13 10.70
N ALA A 58 3.22 15.03 9.46
CA ALA A 58 3.83 15.70 8.30
C ALA A 58 5.28 15.31 7.97
N SER A 59 5.83 14.23 8.56
CA SER A 59 7.17 13.74 8.22
C SER A 59 7.26 13.10 6.83
N GLY A 60 6.14 12.64 6.28
CA GLY A 60 6.08 12.00 4.96
C GLY A 60 5.74 10.51 5.01
N LYS A 61 5.22 9.98 6.12
CA LYS A 61 4.75 8.58 6.24
C LYS A 61 3.77 8.23 5.11
N SER A 62 2.68 8.99 4.99
CA SER A 62 1.68 8.83 3.94
C SER A 62 2.29 8.97 2.53
N THR A 63 3.30 9.83 2.36
CA THR A 63 3.93 10.04 1.05
C THR A 63 4.56 8.77 0.48
N LEU A 64 5.11 7.89 1.33
CA LEU A 64 5.69 6.62 0.85
C LEU A 64 4.58 5.65 0.39
N VAL A 65 3.48 5.58 1.14
CA VAL A 65 2.30 4.77 0.77
C VAL A 65 1.67 5.30 -0.52
N GLU A 66 1.44 6.61 -0.60
CA GLU A 66 0.91 7.30 -1.79
C GLU A 66 1.82 7.14 -3.02
N ALA A 67 3.14 7.04 -2.82
CA ALA A 67 4.08 6.80 -3.92
C ALA A 67 3.89 5.40 -4.52
N MET A 68 3.68 4.37 -3.70
CA MET A 68 3.39 3.02 -4.19
C MET A 68 1.99 2.96 -4.82
N GLU A 69 1.00 3.62 -4.24
CA GLU A 69 -0.33 3.73 -4.82
C GLU A 69 -0.31 4.39 -6.20
N PHE A 70 0.48 5.47 -6.34
CA PHE A 70 0.68 6.13 -7.62
C PHE A 70 1.30 5.18 -8.66
N VAL A 71 2.34 4.42 -8.29
CA VAL A 71 3.01 3.46 -9.18
C VAL A 71 2.03 2.37 -9.61
N ASP A 72 1.31 1.76 -8.67
CA ASP A 72 0.34 0.70 -8.95
C ASP A 72 -0.77 1.18 -9.90
N ASN A 73 -1.37 2.30 -9.55
CA ASN A 73 -2.41 2.93 -10.36
C ASN A 73 -1.90 3.27 -11.76
N PHE A 74 -0.73 3.89 -11.87
CA PHE A 74 -0.17 4.33 -13.15
C PHE A 74 0.19 3.15 -14.06
N VAL A 75 0.74 2.06 -13.49
CA VAL A 75 0.96 0.81 -14.24
C VAL A 75 -0.37 0.21 -14.70
N CYS A 76 -1.38 0.17 -13.86
CA CYS A 76 -2.65 -0.48 -14.18
C CYS A 76 -3.54 0.32 -15.14
N THR A 77 -3.45 1.67 -15.13
CA THR A 77 -4.44 2.54 -15.80
C THR A 77 -3.90 3.42 -16.91
N SER A 78 -2.59 3.70 -16.96
CA SER A 78 -2.02 4.69 -17.89
C SER A 78 -2.30 4.42 -19.38
N SER A 79 -2.49 3.16 -19.77
CA SER A 79 -2.77 2.78 -21.16
C SER A 79 -4.25 2.91 -21.56
N ASN A 80 -5.19 2.86 -20.62
CA ASN A 80 -6.62 2.75 -20.89
C ASN A 80 -7.46 3.92 -20.36
N GLU A 81 -7.10 4.54 -19.24
CA GLU A 81 -7.91 5.61 -18.62
C GLU A 81 -7.45 7.01 -19.03
N SER A 82 -6.14 7.21 -19.30
CA SER A 82 -5.60 8.48 -19.76
C SER A 82 -5.83 8.69 -21.26
N GLN A 83 -5.98 9.95 -21.70
CA GLN A 83 -5.99 10.33 -23.08
C GLN A 83 -4.67 11.03 -23.49
N ALA A 84 -4.42 11.15 -24.79
CA ALA A 84 -3.25 11.87 -25.27
C ALA A 84 -3.34 13.35 -24.85
N GLY A 85 -2.29 13.85 -24.17
CA GLY A 85 -2.25 15.21 -23.65
C GLY A 85 -2.75 15.38 -22.21
N ASP A 86 -3.31 14.34 -21.58
CA ASP A 86 -3.60 14.35 -20.16
C ASP A 86 -2.31 14.40 -19.33
N ARG A 87 -2.38 15.01 -18.16
CA ARG A 87 -1.23 15.06 -17.25
C ARG A 87 -1.00 13.70 -16.58
N VAL A 88 0.27 13.40 -16.31
CA VAL A 88 0.67 12.17 -15.63
C VAL A 88 0.20 12.10 -14.16
N GLY A 89 -0.11 13.25 -13.56
CA GLY A 89 -0.58 13.30 -12.17
C GLY A 89 0.52 13.20 -11.10
N VAL A 90 1.78 13.07 -11.49
CA VAL A 90 2.92 13.09 -10.57
C VAL A 90 3.10 14.48 -9.95
N VAL A 91 3.43 14.51 -8.65
CA VAL A 91 3.65 15.74 -7.89
C VAL A 91 5.08 15.77 -7.37
N PRO A 92 5.98 16.58 -7.95
CA PRO A 92 7.38 16.66 -7.51
C PRO A 92 7.50 17.38 -6.15
N PHE A 93 8.68 17.29 -5.53
CA PHE A 93 9.05 18.08 -4.36
C PHE A 93 9.13 19.57 -4.74
N ARG A 94 8.24 20.39 -4.16
CA ARG A 94 8.01 21.77 -4.60
C ARG A 94 8.87 22.81 -3.90
N LEU A 95 9.55 22.44 -2.82
CA LEU A 95 10.28 23.39 -1.98
C LEU A 95 11.69 23.70 -2.52
N SER A 96 12.13 23.09 -3.60
CA SER A 96 13.38 23.41 -4.31
C SER A 96 13.08 23.81 -5.75
N ALA A 97 13.78 24.81 -6.26
CA ALA A 97 13.67 25.24 -7.66
C ALA A 97 14.16 24.14 -8.63
N GLU A 98 15.17 23.37 -8.23
CA GLU A 98 15.75 22.28 -8.99
C GLU A 98 14.76 21.12 -9.20
N THR A 99 14.07 20.73 -8.14
CA THR A 99 13.18 19.54 -8.16
C THR A 99 11.77 19.85 -8.62
N ARG A 100 11.31 21.11 -8.48
CA ARG A 100 9.94 21.53 -8.79
C ARG A 100 9.49 21.20 -10.22
N ASN A 101 10.42 21.28 -11.17
CA ASN A 101 10.18 20.99 -12.59
C ASN A 101 10.96 19.75 -13.05
N GLY A 102 11.62 19.06 -12.14
CA GLY A 102 12.36 17.83 -12.42
C GLY A 102 11.47 16.61 -12.44
N ASP A 103 11.99 15.53 -13.00
CA ASP A 103 11.31 14.25 -13.03
C ASP A 103 11.21 13.63 -11.63
N SER A 104 10.10 12.99 -11.36
CA SER A 104 9.99 12.03 -10.25
C SER A 104 10.40 10.66 -10.74
N GLN A 105 11.15 9.90 -9.92
CA GLN A 105 11.60 8.55 -10.25
C GLN A 105 11.06 7.55 -9.25
N PHE A 106 10.63 6.40 -9.78
CA PHE A 106 10.14 5.26 -9.00
C PHE A 106 10.84 4.00 -9.47
N ASP A 107 11.31 3.17 -8.52
CA ASP A 107 11.92 1.88 -8.78
C ASP A 107 11.29 0.82 -7.88
N VAL A 108 10.91 -0.31 -8.44
CA VAL A 108 10.32 -1.44 -7.72
C VAL A 108 11.06 -2.71 -8.09
N ALA A 109 11.63 -3.38 -7.09
CA ALA A 109 12.18 -4.72 -7.22
C ALA A 109 11.22 -5.72 -6.57
N PHE A 110 10.88 -6.80 -7.28
CA PHE A 110 9.89 -7.78 -6.81
C PHE A 110 10.10 -9.18 -7.40
N PHE A 111 9.50 -10.17 -6.74
CA PHE A 111 9.36 -11.53 -7.28
C PHE A 111 7.94 -11.78 -7.76
N GLU A 112 7.81 -12.37 -8.94
CA GLU A 112 6.57 -12.93 -9.47
C GLU A 112 6.88 -14.20 -10.27
N GLU A 113 6.12 -15.26 -10.02
CA GLU A 113 6.26 -16.57 -10.69
C GLU A 113 7.71 -17.11 -10.67
N GLY A 114 8.41 -16.97 -9.53
CA GLY A 114 9.79 -17.44 -9.34
C GLY A 114 10.87 -16.59 -10.02
N VAL A 115 10.52 -15.50 -10.67
CA VAL A 115 11.44 -14.60 -11.35
C VAL A 115 11.51 -13.27 -10.61
N ARG A 116 12.73 -12.78 -10.36
CA ARG A 116 12.96 -11.43 -9.88
C ARG A 116 12.87 -10.43 -11.03
N TYR A 117 12.17 -9.34 -10.80
CA TYR A 117 12.05 -8.21 -11.71
C TYR A 117 12.53 -6.93 -11.04
N GLU A 118 13.11 -6.05 -11.85
CA GLU A 118 13.39 -4.66 -11.50
C GLU A 118 12.73 -3.76 -12.53
N PHE A 119 11.71 -3.06 -12.11
CA PHE A 119 10.93 -2.13 -12.92
C PHE A 119 11.09 -0.72 -12.38
N GLY A 120 11.18 0.25 -13.27
CA GLY A 120 11.16 1.64 -12.85
C GLY A 120 10.87 2.59 -13.99
N PHE A 121 10.54 3.82 -13.61
CA PHE A 121 10.30 4.90 -14.57
C PHE A 121 10.60 6.27 -13.97
N CYS A 122 10.87 7.24 -14.85
CA CYS A 122 10.91 8.66 -14.55
C CYS A 122 9.76 9.35 -15.27
N ALA A 123 9.10 10.28 -14.61
CA ALA A 123 8.00 11.05 -15.19
C ALA A 123 7.94 12.47 -14.61
N ASN A 124 7.50 13.39 -15.44
CA ASN A 124 7.06 14.73 -15.03
C ASN A 124 5.54 14.88 -15.30
N SER A 125 5.01 16.10 -15.14
CA SER A 125 3.58 16.34 -15.31
C SER A 125 3.05 16.06 -16.72
N GLU A 126 3.91 15.99 -17.74
CA GLU A 126 3.53 15.90 -19.14
C GLU A 126 3.76 14.50 -19.73
N ARG A 127 4.85 13.84 -19.30
CA ARG A 127 5.29 12.60 -19.93
C ARG A 127 6.11 11.69 -19.03
N VAL A 128 6.21 10.42 -19.42
CA VAL A 128 7.21 9.47 -18.95
C VAL A 128 8.52 9.76 -19.70
N THR A 129 9.55 10.20 -19.01
CA THR A 129 10.84 10.56 -19.61
C THR A 129 11.77 9.36 -19.75
N ALA A 130 11.66 8.39 -18.83
CA ALA A 130 12.39 7.12 -18.91
C ALA A 130 11.56 5.97 -18.35
N GLU A 131 11.79 4.74 -18.84
CA GLU A 131 11.18 3.52 -18.32
C GLU A 131 12.10 2.33 -18.60
N TRP A 132 12.22 1.41 -17.65
CA TRP A 132 13.04 0.20 -17.79
C TRP A 132 12.41 -1.01 -17.11
N LEU A 133 12.71 -2.18 -17.65
CA LEU A 133 12.38 -3.46 -17.03
C LEU A 133 13.53 -4.44 -17.26
N TYR A 134 14.00 -5.02 -16.15
CA TYR A 134 14.93 -6.12 -16.12
C TYR A 134 14.28 -7.34 -15.46
N ALA A 135 14.58 -8.54 -15.98
CA ALA A 135 14.19 -9.81 -15.42
C ALA A 135 15.43 -10.62 -15.04
N TYR A 136 15.34 -11.45 -14.02
CA TYR A 136 16.44 -12.28 -13.50
C TYR A 136 16.00 -13.75 -13.38
N PRO A 137 15.70 -14.43 -14.51
CA PRO A 137 15.15 -15.79 -14.45
C PRO A 137 16.11 -16.82 -13.83
N LYS A 138 17.42 -16.56 -13.83
CA LYS A 138 18.47 -17.41 -13.26
C LYS A 138 19.52 -16.57 -12.51
N GLY A 139 19.08 -15.55 -11.78
CA GLY A 139 19.95 -14.65 -11.04
C GLY A 139 20.78 -13.68 -11.88
N ARG A 140 20.71 -13.75 -13.19
CA ARG A 140 21.45 -12.85 -14.10
C ARG A 140 20.51 -11.85 -14.76
N ALA A 141 20.87 -10.56 -14.68
CA ALA A 141 20.11 -9.48 -15.28
C ALA A 141 19.91 -9.68 -16.78
N GLN A 142 18.67 -9.72 -17.21
CA GLN A 142 18.26 -9.70 -18.61
C GLN A 142 17.39 -8.48 -18.82
N ARG A 143 17.92 -7.51 -19.56
CA ARG A 143 17.11 -6.37 -19.97
C ARG A 143 15.94 -6.87 -20.82
N MET A 144 14.72 -6.52 -20.46
CA MET A 144 13.55 -6.69 -21.31
C MET A 144 13.49 -5.53 -22.30
N TYR A 145 13.44 -4.32 -21.77
CA TYR A 145 13.52 -3.08 -22.55
C TYR A 145 14.00 -1.93 -21.65
N THR A 146 14.48 -0.87 -22.32
CA THR A 146 14.55 0.48 -21.76
C THR A 146 14.06 1.46 -22.80
N ARG A 147 13.39 2.52 -22.38
CA ARG A 147 13.07 3.68 -23.23
C ARG A 147 13.41 4.96 -22.51
N TYR A 148 13.77 5.96 -23.26
CA TYR A 148 13.98 7.31 -22.76
C TYR A 148 13.60 8.34 -23.82
N TYR A 149 13.07 9.45 -23.37
CA TYR A 149 12.79 10.60 -24.23
C TYR A 149 14.07 11.39 -24.48
N ASN A 150 14.28 11.76 -25.72
CA ASN A 150 15.39 12.60 -26.14
C ASN A 150 14.82 13.98 -26.52
N ASP A 151 15.12 15.00 -25.73
CA ASP A 151 14.61 16.37 -25.92
C ASP A 151 15.10 16.97 -27.25
N ASP A 152 16.36 16.73 -27.65
CA ASP A 152 16.94 17.29 -28.89
C ASP A 152 16.26 16.70 -30.15
N ALA A 153 15.86 15.42 -30.08
CA ALA A 153 15.26 14.72 -31.21
C ALA A 153 13.71 14.71 -31.14
N ASP A 154 13.12 15.25 -30.06
CA ASP A 154 11.67 15.20 -29.74
C ASP A 154 11.07 13.81 -29.96
N SER A 155 11.76 12.78 -29.48
CA SER A 155 11.38 11.38 -29.74
C SER A 155 11.86 10.41 -28.67
N TYR A 156 11.17 9.26 -28.60
CA TYR A 156 11.57 8.18 -27.69
C TYR A 156 12.58 7.24 -28.35
N HIS A 157 13.68 7.00 -27.66
CA HIS A 157 14.64 5.97 -27.98
C HIS A 157 14.33 4.70 -27.19
N TYR A 158 14.34 3.53 -27.85
CA TYR A 158 14.10 2.22 -27.25
C TYR A 158 15.31 1.31 -27.42
N VAL A 159 15.71 0.65 -26.33
CA VAL A 159 16.74 -0.40 -26.37
C VAL A 159 16.11 -1.71 -25.93
N TRP A 160 16.03 -2.63 -26.86
CA TRP A 160 15.43 -3.94 -26.62
C TRP A 160 16.46 -4.93 -26.06
N GLY A 161 16.03 -5.75 -25.13
CA GLY A 161 16.80 -6.89 -24.65
C GLY A 161 16.95 -7.97 -25.74
N LYS A 162 18.04 -8.74 -25.68
CA LYS A 162 18.28 -9.83 -26.64
C LYS A 162 17.18 -10.88 -26.63
N ASN A 163 16.64 -11.16 -25.43
CA ASN A 163 15.60 -12.18 -25.21
C ASN A 163 14.19 -11.61 -25.24
N PHE A 164 14.02 -10.31 -25.49
CA PHE A 164 12.71 -9.71 -25.64
C PHE A 164 12.16 -10.00 -27.03
N LEU A 165 11.12 -10.81 -27.10
CA LEU A 165 10.51 -11.26 -28.36
C LEU A 165 9.55 -10.17 -28.91
N GLY A 166 8.91 -10.45 -30.04
CA GLY A 166 7.89 -9.57 -30.63
C GLY A 166 8.13 -9.21 -32.09
N GLY A 167 9.36 -9.26 -32.58
CA GLY A 167 9.64 -8.96 -33.99
C GLY A 167 9.06 -7.61 -34.44
N ARG A 168 8.19 -7.61 -35.46
CA ARG A 168 7.50 -6.40 -35.95
C ARG A 168 6.53 -5.80 -34.96
N ARG A 169 5.93 -6.61 -34.05
CA ARG A 169 5.02 -6.12 -33.01
C ARG A 169 5.65 -5.09 -32.06
N ARG A 170 6.99 -5.13 -31.87
CA ARG A 170 7.69 -4.11 -31.07
C ARG A 170 7.45 -2.70 -31.60
N THR A 171 7.39 -2.55 -32.95
CA THR A 171 7.10 -1.26 -33.58
C THR A 171 5.67 -0.81 -33.29
N ASP A 172 4.71 -1.74 -33.32
CA ASP A 172 3.31 -1.44 -33.03
C ASP A 172 3.15 -1.01 -31.57
N TRP A 173 3.74 -1.75 -30.63
CA TRP A 173 3.73 -1.41 -29.19
C TRP A 173 4.38 -0.05 -28.94
N LYS A 174 5.56 0.21 -29.54
CA LYS A 174 6.26 1.49 -29.45
C LYS A 174 5.38 2.63 -29.94
N ASN A 175 4.81 2.50 -31.14
CA ASN A 175 4.04 3.58 -31.79
C ASN A 175 2.69 3.82 -31.10
N SER A 176 2.13 2.81 -30.41
CA SER A 176 0.90 2.92 -29.65
C SER A 176 1.12 3.46 -28.23
N THR A 177 2.38 3.52 -27.76
CA THR A 177 2.68 4.02 -26.40
C THR A 177 2.70 5.55 -26.42
N ARG A 178 1.72 6.15 -25.77
CA ARG A 178 1.63 7.60 -25.62
C ARG A 178 2.73 8.16 -24.71
N PRO A 179 3.08 9.45 -24.83
CA PRO A 179 4.04 10.09 -23.94
C PRO A 179 3.67 9.99 -22.45
N ASN A 180 2.40 10.10 -22.13
CA ASN A 180 1.84 10.04 -20.76
C ASN A 180 1.40 8.65 -20.31
N ALA A 181 1.84 7.58 -21.00
CA ALA A 181 1.54 6.20 -20.66
C ALA A 181 2.83 5.36 -20.54
N LEU A 182 2.79 4.31 -19.72
CA LEU A 182 3.87 3.34 -19.60
C LEU A 182 3.87 2.36 -20.76
N PHE A 183 5.07 2.00 -21.22
CA PHE A 183 5.24 0.96 -22.26
C PHE A 183 4.80 -0.41 -21.73
N LEU A 184 5.11 -0.74 -20.46
CA LEU A 184 4.64 -1.97 -19.82
C LEU A 184 3.12 -2.12 -19.97
N SER A 185 2.37 -1.09 -19.60
CA SER A 185 0.90 -1.08 -19.64
C SER A 185 0.36 -1.19 -21.07
N THR A 186 0.93 -0.40 -21.99
CA THR A 186 0.50 -0.39 -23.40
C THR A 186 0.80 -1.71 -24.10
N ALA A 187 1.99 -2.26 -23.90
CA ALA A 187 2.38 -3.51 -24.55
C ALA A 187 1.54 -4.70 -24.07
N VAL A 188 1.23 -4.75 -22.74
CA VAL A 188 0.35 -5.79 -22.19
C VAL A 188 -1.07 -5.64 -22.72
N GLN A 189 -1.61 -4.43 -22.80
CA GLN A 189 -2.93 -4.17 -23.40
C GLN A 189 -2.99 -4.63 -24.87
N LEU A 190 -1.85 -4.58 -25.57
CA LEU A 190 -1.69 -5.06 -26.94
C LEU A 190 -1.16 -6.51 -27.02
N ASN A 191 -1.42 -7.31 -26.01
CA ASN A 191 -1.11 -8.75 -25.94
C ASN A 191 0.39 -9.09 -26.02
N CYS A 192 1.25 -8.35 -25.31
CA CYS A 192 2.64 -8.73 -25.10
C CYS A 192 2.75 -9.75 -23.95
N GLU A 193 2.79 -11.04 -24.28
CA GLU A 193 2.80 -12.13 -23.30
C GLU A 193 3.99 -12.07 -22.32
N GLN A 194 5.20 -11.70 -22.82
CA GLN A 194 6.40 -11.63 -21.97
C GLN A 194 6.34 -10.56 -20.87
N LEU A 195 5.48 -9.57 -21.02
CA LEU A 195 5.30 -8.51 -20.03
C LEU A 195 4.09 -8.74 -19.13
N GLN A 196 3.34 -9.84 -19.33
CA GLN A 196 2.13 -10.15 -18.58
C GLN A 196 2.43 -10.43 -17.10
N SER A 197 3.47 -11.23 -16.82
CA SER A 197 3.85 -11.57 -15.43
C SER A 197 4.24 -10.34 -14.60
N PRO A 198 5.19 -9.48 -15.01
CA PRO A 198 5.50 -8.27 -14.25
C PRO A 198 4.32 -7.28 -14.15
N PHE A 199 3.46 -7.16 -15.16
CA PHE A 199 2.25 -6.35 -15.07
C PHE A 199 1.24 -6.93 -14.07
N ASN A 200 1.03 -8.25 -14.09
CA ASN A 200 0.11 -8.93 -13.18
C ASN A 200 0.53 -8.78 -11.71
N TRP A 201 1.83 -8.63 -11.44
CA TRP A 201 2.29 -8.37 -10.09
C TRP A 201 1.66 -7.08 -9.54
N PHE A 202 1.72 -5.97 -10.28
CA PHE A 202 1.04 -4.73 -9.88
C PHE A 202 -0.46 -4.96 -9.76
N LYS A 203 -1.11 -5.43 -10.81
CA LYS A 203 -2.58 -5.61 -10.87
C LYS A 203 -3.16 -6.52 -9.77
N SER A 204 -2.39 -7.52 -9.31
CA SER A 204 -2.95 -8.59 -8.46
C SER A 204 -2.28 -8.73 -7.10
N ARG A 205 -1.03 -8.27 -6.95
CA ARG A 205 -0.28 -8.44 -5.70
C ARG A 205 -0.28 -7.21 -4.81
N ILE A 206 -0.34 -6.02 -5.38
CA ILE A 206 -0.37 -4.79 -4.58
C ILE A 206 -1.80 -4.53 -4.08
N ALA A 207 -1.89 -4.02 -2.87
CA ALA A 207 -3.09 -3.42 -2.30
C ALA A 207 -2.67 -2.24 -1.41
N THR A 208 -3.36 -1.13 -1.53
CA THR A 208 -3.21 0.03 -0.65
C THR A 208 -4.51 0.24 0.12
N LEU A 209 -4.41 0.48 1.42
CA LEU A 209 -5.56 0.71 2.29
C LEU A 209 -5.31 1.91 3.20
N ASP A 210 -6.33 2.71 3.36
CA ASP A 210 -6.44 3.72 4.41
C ASP A 210 -7.63 3.32 5.30
N PRO A 211 -7.39 2.82 6.54
CA PRO A 211 -8.46 2.40 7.42
C PRO A 211 -9.45 3.50 7.78
N SER A 212 -9.04 4.77 7.75
CA SER A 212 -9.86 5.92 8.13
C SER A 212 -11.01 6.20 7.15
N ILE A 213 -10.85 5.82 5.87
CA ILE A 213 -11.83 6.03 4.80
C ILE A 213 -12.42 4.73 4.26
N LEU A 214 -12.03 3.59 4.85
CA LEU A 214 -12.44 2.28 4.36
C LEU A 214 -13.94 2.03 4.62
N SER A 215 -14.69 1.79 3.57
CA SER A 215 -16.13 1.47 3.66
C SER A 215 -16.39 -0.03 3.79
N ALA A 216 -17.55 -0.38 4.35
CA ALA A 216 -17.99 -1.78 4.45
C ALA A 216 -18.26 -2.45 3.08
N SER A 217 -18.32 -1.68 2.00
CA SER A 217 -18.77 -2.15 0.69
C SER A 217 -18.00 -3.37 0.18
N TYR A 218 -16.66 -3.37 0.33
CA TYR A 218 -15.84 -4.51 -0.09
C TYR A 218 -16.14 -5.76 0.74
N THR A 219 -16.18 -5.63 2.06
CA THR A 219 -16.48 -6.72 3.00
C THR A 219 -17.88 -7.29 2.75
N MET A 220 -18.88 -6.43 2.63
CA MET A 220 -20.27 -6.84 2.34
C MET A 220 -20.41 -7.54 1.01
N LYS A 221 -19.71 -7.07 -0.04
CA LYS A 221 -19.73 -7.69 -1.38
C LYS A 221 -19.23 -9.13 -1.38
N HIS A 222 -18.24 -9.43 -0.56
CA HIS A 222 -17.58 -10.75 -0.49
C HIS A 222 -17.96 -11.54 0.77
N PHE A 223 -18.95 -11.08 1.51
CA PHE A 223 -19.30 -11.61 2.82
C PHE A 223 -19.70 -13.08 2.78
N GLU A 224 -20.63 -13.47 1.90
CA GLU A 224 -21.13 -14.84 1.83
C GLU A 224 -20.01 -15.87 1.56
N GLU A 225 -19.05 -15.51 0.71
CA GLU A 225 -17.91 -16.37 0.40
C GLU A 225 -16.90 -16.49 1.54
N ARG A 226 -16.87 -15.49 2.44
CA ARG A 226 -15.83 -15.30 3.48
C ARG A 226 -16.38 -15.22 4.89
N LYS A 227 -17.67 -15.49 5.08
CA LYS A 227 -18.39 -15.31 6.35
C LYS A 227 -17.64 -15.92 7.53
N SER A 228 -17.22 -17.18 7.45
CA SER A 228 -16.50 -17.86 8.52
C SER A 228 -15.20 -17.16 8.88
N ALA A 229 -14.40 -16.76 7.89
CA ALA A 229 -13.12 -16.07 8.10
C ALA A 229 -13.31 -14.66 8.68
N ILE A 230 -14.38 -13.95 8.27
CA ILE A 230 -14.72 -12.62 8.81
C ILE A 230 -15.13 -12.75 10.28
N LEU A 231 -16.00 -13.69 10.63
CA LEU A 231 -16.43 -13.91 12.01
C LEU A 231 -15.24 -14.35 12.89
N GLU A 232 -14.37 -15.22 12.40
CA GLU A 232 -13.15 -15.62 13.10
C GLU A 232 -12.21 -14.43 13.32
N PHE A 233 -12.02 -13.58 12.31
CA PHE A 233 -11.23 -12.36 12.42
C PHE A 233 -11.78 -11.41 13.48
N LEU A 234 -13.09 -11.15 13.50
CA LEU A 234 -13.74 -10.29 14.48
C LEU A 234 -13.67 -10.89 15.89
N SER A 235 -13.83 -12.20 16.02
CA SER A 235 -13.67 -12.91 17.30
C SER A 235 -12.24 -12.83 17.83
N ALA A 236 -11.23 -12.93 16.96
CA ALA A 236 -9.83 -12.78 17.33
C ALA A 236 -9.48 -11.35 17.80
N ALA A 237 -10.29 -10.36 17.43
CA ALA A 237 -10.23 -8.98 17.92
C ALA A 237 -11.07 -8.71 19.18
N ASP A 238 -11.48 -9.77 19.90
CA ASP A 238 -12.29 -9.72 21.13
C ASP A 238 -13.68 -9.09 20.93
N LEU A 239 -14.24 -9.24 19.73
CA LEU A 239 -15.60 -8.80 19.45
C LEU A 239 -16.58 -9.97 19.59
N PHE A 240 -17.57 -9.82 20.47
CA PHE A 240 -18.57 -10.85 20.77
C PHE A 240 -19.70 -10.94 19.73
N ILE A 241 -19.36 -10.75 18.42
CA ILE A 241 -20.32 -10.87 17.33
C ILE A 241 -20.52 -12.35 17.03
N ALA A 242 -21.76 -12.81 17.21
CA ALA A 242 -22.13 -14.21 17.00
C ALA A 242 -22.44 -14.52 15.53
N ASP A 243 -23.06 -13.59 14.82
CA ASP A 243 -23.37 -13.69 13.39
C ASP A 243 -23.51 -12.32 12.75
N ILE A 244 -23.43 -12.28 11.42
CA ILE A 244 -23.70 -11.10 10.60
C ILE A 244 -24.55 -11.54 9.42
N LYS A 245 -25.50 -10.71 9.02
CA LYS A 245 -26.28 -10.87 7.79
C LYS A 245 -26.17 -9.63 6.94
N ILE A 246 -26.10 -9.82 5.63
CA ILE A 246 -26.09 -8.71 4.67
C ILE A 246 -27.44 -8.69 3.97
N ASP A 247 -28.22 -7.66 4.27
CA ASP A 247 -29.51 -7.43 3.65
C ASP A 247 -29.37 -6.45 2.48
N LYS A 248 -30.21 -6.62 1.47
CA LYS A 248 -30.35 -5.66 0.37
C LYS A 248 -31.55 -4.77 0.66
N ILE A 249 -31.27 -3.50 0.89
CA ILE A 249 -32.29 -2.48 1.09
C ILE A 249 -32.44 -1.61 -0.12
N LYS A 250 -33.64 -1.22 -0.47
CA LYS A 250 -33.89 -0.22 -1.51
C LYS A 250 -33.66 1.17 -0.96
N PHE A 251 -33.12 2.05 -1.80
CA PHE A 251 -32.98 3.44 -1.44
C PHE A 251 -34.33 4.04 -1.02
N ASP A 252 -34.38 4.57 0.19
CA ASP A 252 -35.52 5.32 0.71
C ASP A 252 -35.20 6.83 0.61
N PRO A 253 -35.95 7.59 -0.19
CA PRO A 253 -35.78 9.06 -0.27
C PRO A 253 -35.96 9.78 1.08
N ALA A 254 -36.61 9.16 2.05
CA ALA A 254 -36.78 9.74 3.39
C ALA A 254 -35.48 9.79 4.19
N LEU A 255 -34.46 8.95 3.83
CA LEU A 255 -33.13 8.95 4.46
C LEU A 255 -32.24 10.13 4.03
N VAL A 256 -32.64 10.89 2.99
CA VAL A 256 -31.87 12.06 2.56
C VAL A 256 -32.08 13.20 3.55
N PRO A 257 -30.99 13.78 4.10
CA PRO A 257 -31.08 14.82 5.12
C PRO A 257 -31.99 15.98 4.70
N SER A 258 -32.82 16.43 5.64
CA SER A 258 -33.79 17.50 5.37
C SER A 258 -33.16 18.87 5.15
N ASP A 259 -31.94 19.06 5.67
CA ASP A 259 -31.10 20.26 5.59
C ASP A 259 -30.26 20.35 4.30
N MET A 260 -30.30 19.31 3.45
CA MET A 260 -29.61 19.30 2.17
C MET A 260 -30.24 20.36 1.21
N PRO A 261 -29.40 21.12 0.47
CA PRO A 261 -29.91 22.07 -0.54
C PRO A 261 -30.86 21.40 -1.54
N PRO A 262 -32.02 22.02 -1.87
CA PRO A 262 -33.06 21.37 -2.67
C PRO A 262 -32.59 20.78 -4.00
N GLY A 263 -31.76 21.51 -4.77
CA GLY A 263 -31.23 21.03 -6.05
C GLY A 263 -30.33 19.80 -5.92
N LEU A 264 -29.50 19.76 -4.89
CA LEU A 264 -28.63 18.59 -4.59
C LEU A 264 -29.47 17.40 -4.10
N LYS A 265 -30.49 17.67 -3.29
CA LYS A 265 -31.44 16.66 -2.80
C LYS A 265 -32.19 15.97 -3.95
N GLU A 266 -32.69 16.72 -4.89
CA GLU A 266 -33.40 16.21 -6.10
C GLU A 266 -32.43 15.35 -6.95
N GLU A 267 -31.17 15.78 -7.13
CA GLU A 267 -30.16 15.07 -7.88
C GLU A 267 -29.81 13.76 -7.21
N VAL A 268 -29.57 13.74 -5.88
CA VAL A 268 -29.30 12.53 -5.10
C VAL A 268 -30.46 11.54 -5.20
N ILE A 269 -31.70 12.00 -4.97
CA ILE A 269 -32.90 11.16 -5.08
C ILE A 269 -33.02 10.57 -6.50
N LYS A 270 -32.84 11.37 -7.54
CA LYS A 270 -32.90 10.92 -8.93
C LYS A 270 -31.84 9.86 -9.25
N ASN A 271 -30.61 10.08 -8.79
CA ASN A 271 -29.49 9.19 -9.07
C ASN A 271 -29.52 7.89 -8.25
N MET A 272 -30.17 7.90 -7.08
CA MET A 272 -30.24 6.78 -6.16
C MET A 272 -31.57 6.00 -6.23
N SER A 273 -32.63 6.59 -6.77
CA SER A 273 -33.93 5.92 -6.91
C SER A 273 -33.83 4.61 -7.67
N GLY A 274 -34.37 3.55 -7.07
CA GLY A 274 -34.35 2.20 -7.64
C GLY A 274 -33.05 1.44 -7.44
N LYS A 275 -32.00 2.04 -6.84
CA LYS A 275 -30.78 1.31 -6.47
C LYS A 275 -30.99 0.54 -5.16
N GLU A 276 -30.36 -0.63 -5.09
CA GLU A 276 -30.24 -1.44 -3.87
C GLU A 276 -28.89 -1.18 -3.20
N PHE A 277 -28.91 -1.09 -1.89
CA PHE A 277 -27.73 -0.95 -1.04
C PHE A 277 -27.61 -2.17 -0.16
N ALA A 278 -26.38 -2.54 0.17
CA ALA A 278 -26.13 -3.56 1.16
C ALA A 278 -26.09 -2.91 2.55
N GLU A 279 -26.74 -3.54 3.51
CA GLU A 279 -26.71 -3.18 4.92
C GLU A 279 -26.28 -4.38 5.75
N ALA A 280 -25.34 -4.18 6.68
CA ALA A 280 -24.88 -5.21 7.59
C ALA A 280 -25.71 -5.16 8.90
N LYS A 281 -26.29 -6.29 9.28
CA LYS A 281 -26.95 -6.51 10.57
C LYS A 281 -26.09 -7.41 11.43
N PHE A 282 -25.83 -6.98 12.64
CA PHE A 282 -24.97 -7.69 13.59
C PHE A 282 -25.81 -8.42 14.62
N TYR A 283 -25.42 -9.64 14.96
CA TYR A 283 -26.13 -10.48 15.92
C TYR A 283 -25.20 -10.80 17.09
N LEU A 284 -25.62 -10.46 18.30
CA LEU A 284 -24.96 -10.81 19.53
C LEU A 284 -25.78 -11.82 20.32
N LYS A 285 -25.15 -12.64 21.15
CA LYS A 285 -25.86 -13.57 22.03
C LYS A 285 -26.37 -12.88 23.27
N SER A 286 -27.66 -13.06 23.58
CA SER A 286 -28.25 -12.71 24.87
C SER A 286 -27.52 -13.41 26.01
N VAL A 287 -27.29 -12.70 27.11
CA VAL A 287 -26.60 -13.23 28.29
C VAL A 287 -27.51 -14.17 29.12
N ASP A 288 -28.84 -14.04 28.99
CA ASP A 288 -29.80 -14.77 29.76
C ASP A 288 -30.15 -16.14 29.19
N ASP A 289 -30.36 -16.23 27.86
CA ASP A 289 -30.87 -17.43 27.18
C ASP A 289 -30.04 -17.85 25.97
N GLY A 290 -29.07 -17.01 25.54
CA GLY A 290 -28.20 -17.28 24.36
C GLY A 290 -28.89 -17.04 23.04
N GLU A 291 -30.10 -16.48 23.00
CA GLU A 291 -30.77 -16.09 21.77
C GLU A 291 -29.96 -15.01 21.01
N LEU A 292 -30.07 -15.00 19.68
CA LEU A 292 -29.41 -14.01 18.84
C LEU A 292 -30.25 -12.74 18.78
N ILE A 293 -29.71 -11.64 19.26
CA ILE A 293 -30.32 -10.32 19.23
C ILE A 293 -29.70 -9.52 18.11
N GLU A 294 -30.56 -8.96 17.24
CA GLU A 294 -30.15 -8.11 16.11
C GLU A 294 -29.82 -6.70 16.60
N PHE A 295 -28.70 -6.17 16.10
CA PHE A 295 -28.25 -4.80 16.28
C PHE A 295 -28.13 -4.13 14.92
N ALA A 296 -28.73 -2.96 14.77
CA ALA A 296 -28.58 -2.14 13.57
C ALA A 296 -27.19 -1.50 13.52
N ASP A 297 -26.81 -0.99 12.33
CA ASP A 297 -25.50 -0.40 12.13
C ASP A 297 -25.22 0.76 13.11
N ASP A 298 -26.18 1.63 13.38
CA ASP A 298 -26.05 2.78 14.30
C ASP A 298 -25.89 2.38 15.78
N GLU A 299 -26.26 1.15 16.15
CA GLU A 299 -26.10 0.61 17.49
C GLU A 299 -24.71 -0.01 17.72
N ILE A 300 -23.94 -0.22 16.64
CA ILE A 300 -22.60 -0.82 16.70
C ILE A 300 -21.52 0.26 16.84
N SER A 301 -20.52 -0.01 17.68
CA SER A 301 -19.42 0.92 17.95
C SER A 301 -18.60 1.23 16.66
N ALA A 302 -18.05 2.45 16.59
CA ALA A 302 -17.19 2.84 15.47
C ALA A 302 -15.97 1.91 15.29
N GLY A 303 -15.37 1.44 16.39
CA GLY A 303 -14.25 0.48 16.35
C GLY A 303 -14.65 -0.88 15.76
N THR A 304 -15.83 -1.38 16.13
CA THR A 304 -16.37 -2.63 15.58
C THR A 304 -16.62 -2.50 14.08
N LYS A 305 -17.19 -1.37 13.64
CA LYS A 305 -17.40 -1.07 12.21
C LYS A 305 -16.08 -0.99 11.46
N ALA A 306 -15.09 -0.30 12.02
CA ALA A 306 -13.75 -0.20 11.42
C ALA A 306 -13.13 -1.59 11.21
N LEU A 307 -13.22 -2.48 12.21
CA LEU A 307 -12.75 -3.86 12.09
C LEU A 307 -13.53 -4.68 11.06
N PHE A 308 -14.84 -4.54 11.01
CA PHE A 308 -15.66 -5.19 9.99
C PHE A 308 -15.27 -4.69 8.60
N ASN A 309 -15.12 -3.38 8.40
CA ASN A 309 -14.71 -2.80 7.13
C ASN A 309 -13.33 -3.33 6.69
N PHE A 310 -12.40 -3.44 7.63
CA PHE A 310 -11.05 -3.89 7.40
C PHE A 310 -10.93 -5.41 7.14
N SER A 311 -11.83 -6.22 7.72
CA SER A 311 -11.75 -7.69 7.68
C SER A 311 -11.75 -8.27 6.27
N GLY A 312 -12.64 -7.80 5.39
CA GLY A 312 -12.73 -8.29 4.01
C GLY A 312 -11.44 -8.07 3.20
N PRO A 313 -10.94 -6.83 3.09
CA PRO A 313 -9.64 -6.54 2.45
C PRO A 313 -8.48 -7.30 3.09
N TRP A 314 -8.42 -7.39 4.42
CA TRP A 314 -7.40 -8.12 5.15
C TRP A 314 -7.35 -9.61 4.78
N ILE A 315 -8.51 -10.27 4.82
CA ILE A 315 -8.63 -11.68 4.45
C ILE A 315 -8.23 -11.90 3.00
N ASP A 316 -8.57 -10.96 2.10
CA ASP A 316 -8.16 -11.01 0.70
C ASP A 316 -6.63 -10.96 0.55
N VAL A 317 -5.99 -10.04 1.23
CA VAL A 317 -4.53 -9.88 1.22
C VAL A 317 -3.84 -11.16 1.70
N VAL A 318 -4.25 -11.69 2.85
CA VAL A 318 -3.65 -12.90 3.43
C VAL A 318 -3.91 -14.12 2.55
N SER A 319 -5.15 -14.31 2.07
CA SER A 319 -5.52 -15.49 1.28
C SER A 319 -4.85 -15.55 -0.08
N ARG A 320 -4.57 -14.41 -0.71
CA ARG A 320 -3.98 -14.29 -2.05
C ARG A 320 -2.48 -14.00 -2.06
N SER A 321 -1.81 -14.04 -0.91
CA SER A 321 -0.37 -13.74 -0.82
C SER A 321 -0.02 -12.39 -1.46
N ARG A 322 -0.64 -11.31 -0.96
CA ARG A 322 -0.46 -9.95 -1.48
C ARG A 322 0.55 -9.14 -0.67
N VAL A 323 0.93 -8.00 -1.20
CA VAL A 323 1.71 -6.95 -0.55
C VAL A 323 0.75 -5.82 -0.20
N LEU A 324 0.52 -5.58 1.07
CA LEU A 324 -0.40 -4.57 1.57
C LEU A 324 0.37 -3.33 2.05
N PHE A 325 0.00 -2.18 1.55
CA PHE A 325 0.41 -0.88 2.09
C PHE A 325 -0.74 -0.27 2.87
N VAL A 326 -0.51 0.09 4.14
CA VAL A 326 -1.54 0.68 5.02
C VAL A 326 -1.03 2.00 5.57
N ASP A 327 -1.77 3.06 5.35
CA ASP A 327 -1.51 4.31 6.04
C ASP A 327 -2.30 4.36 7.35
N GLU A 328 -1.61 4.70 8.47
CA GLU A 328 -2.19 4.79 9.80
C GLU A 328 -2.98 3.53 10.23
N LEU A 329 -2.29 2.38 10.29
CA LEU A 329 -2.91 1.09 10.67
C LEU A 329 -3.65 1.15 12.02
N ASP A 330 -3.19 1.99 12.94
CA ASP A 330 -3.78 2.23 14.26
C ASP A 330 -4.98 3.20 14.24
N SER A 331 -5.35 3.74 13.08
CA SER A 331 -6.51 4.62 12.97
C SER A 331 -7.79 3.87 13.37
N SER A 332 -8.44 4.33 14.43
CA SER A 332 -9.67 3.74 15.00
C SER A 332 -9.53 2.31 15.57
N LEU A 333 -8.32 1.75 15.68
CA LEU A 333 -8.08 0.44 16.26
C LEU A 333 -7.39 0.54 17.62
N HIS A 334 -7.78 -0.34 18.55
CA HIS A 334 -7.08 -0.46 19.82
C HIS A 334 -5.69 -1.07 19.62
N PRO A 335 -4.61 -0.60 20.29
CA PRO A 335 -3.26 -1.14 20.14
C PRO A 335 -3.15 -2.66 20.19
N LEU A 336 -3.85 -3.32 21.10
CA LEU A 336 -3.85 -4.79 21.18
C LEU A 336 -4.42 -5.48 19.95
N VAL A 337 -5.37 -4.84 19.25
CA VAL A 337 -5.90 -5.34 17.98
C VAL A 337 -4.84 -5.22 16.88
N VAL A 338 -4.14 -4.09 16.82
CA VAL A 338 -3.02 -3.88 15.87
C VAL A 338 -1.93 -4.94 16.09
N HIS A 339 -1.56 -5.20 17.36
CA HIS A 339 -0.62 -6.28 17.70
C HIS A 339 -1.10 -7.65 17.20
N GLN A 340 -2.39 -7.94 17.37
CA GLN A 340 -2.96 -9.22 16.92
C GLN A 340 -2.97 -9.33 15.39
N LEU A 341 -3.29 -8.27 14.65
CA LEU A 341 -3.21 -8.23 13.20
C LEU A 341 -1.80 -8.55 12.68
N ILE A 342 -0.79 -7.92 13.27
CA ILE A 342 0.61 -8.16 12.92
C ILE A 342 0.98 -9.63 13.19
N ARG A 343 0.55 -10.20 14.33
CA ARG A 343 0.80 -11.62 14.65
C ARG A 343 0.10 -12.57 13.69
N ILE A 344 -1.15 -12.29 13.32
CA ILE A 344 -1.88 -13.08 12.32
C ILE A 344 -1.11 -13.08 10.97
N LEU A 345 -0.61 -11.91 10.55
CA LEU A 345 0.19 -11.79 9.35
C LEU A 345 1.48 -12.62 9.45
N HIS A 346 2.22 -12.50 10.56
CA HIS A 346 3.47 -13.22 10.76
C HIS A 346 3.27 -14.75 10.81
N ASN A 347 2.15 -15.20 11.36
CA ASN A 347 1.79 -16.62 11.43
C ASN A 347 1.04 -17.14 10.18
N ALA A 348 0.80 -16.28 9.19
CA ALA A 348 0.23 -16.74 7.93
C ALA A 348 1.16 -17.76 7.28
N GLY A 349 0.65 -18.96 7.02
CA GLY A 349 1.42 -20.06 6.40
C GLY A 349 1.76 -19.83 4.92
N LYS A 350 1.63 -18.59 4.43
CA LYS A 350 1.86 -18.16 3.04
C LYS A 350 2.76 -16.92 3.01
N PRO A 351 3.51 -16.70 1.92
CA PRO A 351 4.18 -15.44 1.68
C PRO A 351 3.16 -14.31 1.61
N VAL A 352 3.20 -13.39 2.53
CA VAL A 352 2.37 -12.17 2.59
C VAL A 352 3.23 -11.06 3.16
N GLN A 353 3.02 -9.83 2.70
CA GLN A 353 3.79 -8.69 3.17
C GLN A 353 2.87 -7.52 3.52
N MET A 354 3.25 -6.77 4.56
CA MET A 354 2.57 -5.54 4.95
C MET A 354 3.60 -4.45 5.23
N VAL A 355 3.47 -3.33 4.56
CA VAL A 355 4.15 -2.08 4.88
C VAL A 355 3.11 -1.14 5.48
N PHE A 356 3.34 -0.67 6.69
CA PHE A 356 2.34 0.17 7.36
C PHE A 356 2.96 1.32 8.13
N THR A 357 2.23 2.40 8.20
CA THR A 357 2.56 3.54 9.05
C THR A 357 1.74 3.47 10.33
N THR A 358 2.27 3.99 11.44
CA THR A 358 1.58 4.02 12.73
C THR A 358 2.15 5.10 13.63
N HIS A 359 1.33 5.53 14.60
CA HIS A 359 1.72 6.33 15.74
C HIS A 359 1.79 5.51 17.05
N ASP A 360 1.36 4.26 17.02
CA ASP A 360 1.35 3.38 18.18
C ASP A 360 2.76 2.90 18.53
N THR A 361 3.34 3.52 19.58
CA THR A 361 4.68 3.18 20.06
C THR A 361 4.72 1.88 20.86
N SER A 362 3.56 1.36 21.30
CA SER A 362 3.48 0.13 22.10
C SER A 362 4.00 -1.09 21.34
N ILE A 363 3.93 -1.08 19.99
CA ILE A 363 4.46 -2.12 19.13
C ILE A 363 5.99 -2.23 19.29
N LEU A 364 6.71 -1.09 19.45
CA LEU A 364 8.15 -1.07 19.72
C LEU A 364 8.51 -1.60 21.10
N GLY A 365 7.60 -1.38 22.08
CA GLY A 365 7.78 -1.86 23.45
C GLY A 365 7.54 -3.36 23.62
N HIS A 366 6.82 -3.98 22.69
CA HIS A 366 6.40 -5.37 22.79
C HIS A 366 7.45 -6.32 22.17
N LYS A 367 8.26 -6.93 23.06
CA LYS A 367 9.23 -7.96 22.62
C LYS A 367 8.53 -9.13 21.91
N GLY A 368 9.06 -9.58 20.79
CA GLY A 368 8.53 -10.73 20.04
C GLY A 368 7.46 -10.42 19.00
N ILE A 369 7.25 -9.15 18.65
CA ILE A 369 6.39 -8.78 17.51
C ILE A 369 7.24 -8.43 16.28
N LEU A 370 8.19 -7.54 16.41
CA LEU A 370 9.01 -7.04 15.30
C LEU A 370 10.49 -7.35 15.51
N ARG A 371 11.18 -7.58 14.40
CA ARG A 371 12.63 -7.54 14.26
C ARG A 371 13.07 -6.09 14.04
N ARG A 372 14.34 -5.77 14.34
CA ARG A 372 14.84 -4.40 14.15
C ARG A 372 14.88 -3.97 12.69
N ASP A 373 15.17 -4.89 11.77
CA ASP A 373 15.18 -4.66 10.33
C ASP A 373 13.78 -4.45 9.73
N GLN A 374 12.71 -4.64 10.51
CA GLN A 374 11.34 -4.31 10.13
C GLN A 374 10.95 -2.88 10.50
N VAL A 375 11.76 -2.16 11.28
CA VAL A 375 11.39 -0.84 11.82
C VAL A 375 12.12 0.27 11.07
N TRP A 376 11.37 1.24 10.61
CA TRP A 376 11.83 2.39 9.84
C TRP A 376 11.41 3.69 10.51
N MET A 377 12.30 4.69 10.50
CA MET A 377 12.03 6.03 10.97
C MET A 377 11.96 6.98 9.80
N ILE A 378 10.96 7.87 9.78
CA ILE A 378 10.87 8.93 8.78
C ILE A 378 10.80 10.30 9.45
N GLU A 379 11.65 11.22 9.05
CA GLU A 379 11.70 12.56 9.61
C GLU A 379 11.93 13.63 8.53
N LYS A 380 11.80 14.89 8.91
CA LYS A 380 12.14 16.02 8.03
C LYS A 380 13.58 16.46 8.25
N SER A 381 14.31 16.60 7.14
CA SER A 381 15.59 17.33 7.14
C SER A 381 15.40 18.83 7.36
N ASP A 382 16.52 19.54 7.56
CA ASP A 382 16.54 21.02 7.61
C ASP A 382 15.96 21.66 6.33
N GLN A 383 15.98 20.93 5.22
CA GLN A 383 15.40 21.35 3.94
C GLN A 383 13.93 20.95 3.76
N GLN A 384 13.27 20.53 4.81
CA GLN A 384 11.87 20.05 4.81
C GLN A 384 11.62 18.81 3.92
N ALA A 385 12.66 18.12 3.51
CA ALA A 385 12.58 16.87 2.77
C ALA A 385 12.43 15.68 3.72
N SER A 386 11.63 14.68 3.35
CA SER A 386 11.49 13.45 4.11
C SER A 386 12.71 12.55 3.93
N ILE A 387 13.23 12.04 5.04
CA ILE A 387 14.33 11.07 5.09
C ILE A 387 13.84 9.82 5.78
N LEU A 388 13.97 8.68 5.13
CA LEU A 388 13.62 7.35 5.63
C LEU A 388 14.89 6.61 6.06
N THR A 389 14.97 6.22 7.33
CA THR A 389 16.14 5.54 7.90
C THR A 389 15.71 4.24 8.59
N PRO A 390 16.30 3.09 8.29
CA PRO A 390 16.00 1.86 9.02
C PRO A 390 16.57 1.90 10.43
N LEU A 391 15.86 1.33 11.40
CA LEU A 391 16.34 1.25 12.78
C LEU A 391 17.65 0.47 12.90
N SER A 392 17.94 -0.41 11.95
CA SER A 392 19.19 -1.17 11.86
C SER A 392 20.44 -0.29 11.68
N ASP A 393 20.28 0.93 11.18
CA ASP A 393 21.41 1.87 10.99
C ASP A 393 21.81 2.58 12.30
N TYR A 394 20.97 2.47 13.33
CA TYR A 394 21.27 2.99 14.65
C TYR A 394 21.97 1.94 15.51
N SER A 395 22.94 2.39 16.31
CA SER A 395 23.63 1.51 17.29
C SER A 395 22.72 1.21 18.49
N VAL A 396 21.84 0.23 18.35
CA VAL A 396 20.88 -0.20 19.36
C VAL A 396 21.39 -1.46 20.06
N ARG A 397 21.41 -1.47 21.41
CA ARG A 397 21.79 -2.67 22.20
C ARG A 397 20.65 -3.68 22.23
N ASP A 398 20.98 -4.97 22.40
CA ASP A 398 19.98 -6.05 22.39
C ASP A 398 18.99 -6.00 23.55
N ASP A 399 19.40 -5.43 24.68
CA ASP A 399 18.58 -5.24 25.89
C ASP A 399 17.84 -3.89 25.93
N GLU A 400 18.02 -3.05 24.91
CA GLU A 400 17.46 -1.70 24.90
C GLU A 400 15.93 -1.70 24.72
N ALA A 401 15.27 -0.85 25.52
CA ALA A 401 13.84 -0.60 25.39
C ALA A 401 13.60 0.36 24.20
N LEU A 402 13.28 -0.19 23.01
CA LEU A 402 13.13 0.56 21.77
C LEU A 402 12.10 1.69 21.90
N GLU A 403 10.97 1.43 22.52
CA GLU A 403 9.93 2.44 22.77
C GLU A 403 10.47 3.64 23.57
N LYS A 404 11.21 3.39 24.65
CA LYS A 404 11.81 4.47 25.45
C LYS A 404 12.87 5.24 24.65
N GLY A 405 13.68 4.54 23.86
CA GLY A 405 14.66 5.15 22.98
C GLY A 405 14.00 6.05 21.94
N TYR A 406 12.93 5.60 21.32
CA TYR A 406 12.14 6.35 20.35
C TYR A 406 11.51 7.60 21.01
N LEU A 407 10.77 7.44 22.08
CA LEU A 407 10.13 8.54 22.82
C LEU A 407 11.15 9.54 23.39
N GLY A 408 12.37 9.09 23.68
CA GLY A 408 13.50 9.94 24.07
C GLY A 408 14.22 10.63 22.91
N GLY A 409 13.77 10.45 21.66
CA GLY A 409 14.33 11.09 20.46
C GLY A 409 15.64 10.50 19.96
N ARG A 410 16.05 9.33 20.45
CA ARG A 410 17.33 8.71 20.12
C ARG A 410 17.46 8.25 18.66
N TYR A 411 16.34 7.92 18.03
CA TYR A 411 16.27 7.43 16.65
C TYR A 411 15.67 8.44 15.67
N GLY A 412 15.55 9.72 16.08
CA GLY A 412 14.80 10.70 15.31
C GLY A 412 13.30 10.40 15.28
N GLY A 413 12.59 10.96 14.33
CA GLY A 413 11.17 10.62 14.07
C GLY A 413 10.20 11.03 15.17
N ILE A 414 10.59 11.90 16.12
CA ILE A 414 9.69 12.41 17.16
C ILE A 414 9.30 13.88 16.90
N PRO A 415 8.09 14.29 17.31
CA PRO A 415 7.66 15.69 17.19
C PRO A 415 8.42 16.58 18.19
N PHE A 416 8.96 17.71 17.71
CA PHE A 416 9.43 18.78 18.58
C PHE A 416 8.24 19.61 19.05
N VAL A 417 7.69 19.28 20.21
CA VAL A 417 6.62 20.06 20.84
C VAL A 417 7.26 21.27 21.53
N LYS A 418 6.98 22.49 21.02
CA LYS A 418 7.35 23.73 21.67
C LYS A 418 6.24 24.15 22.63
N ASP A 419 6.59 24.73 23.78
CA ASP A 419 5.61 25.34 24.69
C ASP A 419 4.82 26.42 23.96
N LEU A 420 3.52 26.23 23.86
CA LEU A 420 2.59 27.23 23.32
C LEU A 420 2.40 28.31 24.39
N THR A 421 3.14 29.40 24.31
CA THR A 421 2.77 30.65 25.01
C THR A 421 1.64 31.29 24.21
N ILE A 422 0.40 31.09 24.66
CA ILE A 422 -0.75 31.86 24.17
C ILE A 422 -0.55 33.25 24.82
N GLY A 423 -0.10 34.23 24.00
CA GLY A 423 0.03 35.58 24.43
C GLY A 423 -1.32 36.13 24.95
N ASN A 424 -1.29 36.72 26.15
CA ASN A 424 -2.39 37.47 26.70
C ASN A 424 -2.62 38.76 25.89
#